data_b1a11bb3239c9389b34f336659a32075
#
_entry.id   b1a11bb3239c9389b34f336659a32075
#
_cell.length_a   1.000
_cell.length_b   1.000
_cell.length_c   1.000
_cell.angle_alpha   90.00
_cell.angle_beta   90.00
_cell.angle_gamma   90.00
#
_symmetry.space_group_name_H-M   'P 1'
#
loop_
_entity.id
_entity.type
_entity.pdbx_description
1 polymer ?
#
loop_
_entity_poly.entity_id
_entity_poly.type
_entity_poly.pdbx_seq_one_letter_code
_entity_poly.pdbx_strand_id
1 'polypeptide(L)'
;LAAVLYGYLTVSGDQEYSAICCLCGFIAEADAWDNVDRVWRALLSESGGSFDAIAYLHGAGAYQSCDILRRHALLAELSATLSRSTLVPVGAFVVREHFSRLSPPDRAVLTAEGVDSPLDLIFYDLIERIICRVHEESEKISLALDRKPRSAAGRYNELFNKHLGRYHLGPHLMGALAFADAHGCNHLQAAKLLGEAVLLTEKSKSSPPKADISFDLPSNLQQLGEQIHRQGRFDAVELKRLVAKLKNVRRQSE
;
A
#
# COMPACT_ATOMS: atom_id res chain seq x y z
N LEU A 1 -8.34 5.31 -27.37
CA LEU A 1 -7.05 5.49 -26.68
C LEU A 1 -7.18 4.78 -25.34
N ALA A 2 -6.24 3.88 -25.00
CA ALA A 2 -6.20 3.26 -23.70
C ALA A 2 -5.88 4.32 -22.64
N ALA A 3 -6.59 4.29 -21.51
CA ALA A 3 -6.27 5.16 -20.38
C ALA A 3 -4.89 4.81 -19.83
N VAL A 4 -4.17 5.83 -19.33
CA VAL A 4 -2.91 5.65 -18.64
C VAL A 4 -3.12 5.92 -17.17
N LEU A 5 -2.96 4.88 -16.37
CA LEU A 5 -3.08 4.93 -14.93
C LEU A 5 -1.73 5.15 -14.26
N TYR A 6 -1.74 5.84 -13.15
CA TYR A 6 -0.59 6.05 -12.28
C TYR A 6 -0.92 5.52 -10.89
N GLY A 7 -0.09 4.63 -10.39
CA GLY A 7 -0.21 4.07 -9.04
C GLY A 7 0.91 4.57 -8.15
N TYR A 8 0.56 5.05 -6.95
CA TYR A 8 1.52 5.44 -5.92
C TYR A 8 1.30 4.57 -4.70
N LEU A 9 2.33 3.81 -4.34
CA LEU A 9 2.27 2.79 -3.31
C LEU A 9 3.33 3.04 -2.22
N THR A 10 2.97 2.76 -0.98
CA THR A 10 3.89 2.86 0.14
C THR A 10 3.82 1.61 1.02
N VAL A 11 4.93 1.33 1.68
CA VAL A 11 5.02 0.29 2.69
C VAL A 11 4.88 0.91 4.08
N SER A 12 4.01 0.32 4.90
CA SER A 12 3.89 0.64 6.33
C SER A 12 4.02 -0.64 7.17
N GLY A 13 4.47 -0.50 8.42
CA GLY A 13 4.68 -1.64 9.31
C GLY A 13 5.82 -2.59 8.88
N ASP A 14 6.82 -2.08 8.17
CA ASP A 14 7.98 -2.88 7.72
C ASP A 14 9.00 -3.17 8.82
N GLN A 15 8.92 -2.48 9.93
CA GLN A 15 9.79 -2.70 11.09
C GLN A 15 9.55 -4.10 11.67
N GLU A 16 10.62 -4.79 12.08
CA GLU A 16 10.56 -6.19 12.55
C GLU A 16 9.58 -6.41 13.72
N TYR A 17 9.42 -5.41 14.58
CA TYR A 17 8.50 -5.45 15.72
C TYR A 17 7.04 -5.14 15.36
N SER A 18 6.76 -4.73 14.13
CA SER A 18 5.38 -4.52 13.71
C SER A 18 4.68 -5.86 13.50
N ALA A 19 3.53 -6.06 14.15
CA ALA A 19 2.72 -7.27 13.98
C ALA A 19 2.21 -7.45 12.55
N ILE A 20 2.14 -6.34 11.79
CA ILE A 20 1.57 -6.28 10.45
C ILE A 20 2.55 -5.62 9.51
N CYS A 21 2.56 -6.07 8.27
CA CYS A 21 3.21 -5.40 7.15
C CYS A 21 2.15 -5.12 6.09
N CYS A 22 2.06 -3.91 5.58
CA CYS A 22 1.16 -3.56 4.50
C CYS A 22 1.87 -2.81 3.37
N LEU A 23 1.39 -3.02 2.16
CA LEU A 23 1.70 -2.24 0.96
C LEU A 23 0.38 -1.74 0.41
N CYS A 24 0.20 -0.44 0.33
CA CYS A 24 -1.04 0.14 -0.16
C CYS A 24 -0.83 1.53 -0.75
N GLY A 25 -1.84 2.02 -1.43
CA GLY A 25 -1.87 3.34 -2.04
C GLY A 25 -3.09 3.49 -2.93
N PHE A 26 -2.92 4.26 -3.98
CA PHE A 26 -4.01 4.58 -4.89
C PHE A 26 -3.56 4.47 -6.34
N ILE A 27 -4.54 4.17 -7.20
CA ILE A 27 -4.38 4.14 -8.66
C ILE A 27 -5.42 5.08 -9.27
N ALA A 28 -5.01 5.90 -10.24
CA ALA A 28 -5.91 6.78 -10.97
C ALA A 28 -5.27 7.28 -12.27
N GLU A 29 -6.07 7.94 -13.10
CA GLU A 29 -5.60 8.75 -14.22
C GLU A 29 -4.85 10.00 -13.74
N ALA A 30 -4.05 10.61 -14.61
CA ALA A 30 -3.24 11.78 -14.30
C ALA A 30 -4.07 12.95 -13.76
N ASP A 31 -5.19 13.25 -14.40
CA ASP A 31 -6.06 14.39 -14.04
C ASP A 31 -6.61 14.26 -12.61
N ALA A 32 -6.93 13.05 -12.17
CA ALA A 32 -7.37 12.79 -10.81
C ALA A 32 -6.25 13.08 -9.79
N TRP A 33 -5.04 12.68 -10.13
CA TRP A 33 -3.86 12.96 -9.32
C TRP A 33 -3.51 14.44 -9.26
N ASP A 34 -3.58 15.15 -10.38
CA ASP A 34 -3.34 16.60 -10.46
C ASP A 34 -4.35 17.38 -9.60
N ASN A 35 -5.61 16.95 -9.60
CA ASN A 35 -6.62 17.55 -8.75
C ASN A 35 -6.33 17.33 -7.25
N VAL A 36 -5.99 16.12 -6.85
CA VAL A 36 -5.61 15.80 -5.45
C VAL A 36 -4.37 16.59 -5.06
N ASP A 37 -3.32 16.63 -5.89
CA ASP A 37 -2.09 17.34 -5.61
C ASP A 37 -2.31 18.85 -5.41
N ARG A 38 -3.17 19.47 -6.24
CA ARG A 38 -3.53 20.88 -6.11
C ARG A 38 -4.20 21.18 -4.78
N VAL A 39 -5.19 20.36 -4.38
CA VAL A 39 -5.89 20.53 -3.09
C VAL A 39 -4.93 20.26 -1.93
N TRP A 40 -4.11 19.21 -2.03
CA TRP A 40 -3.12 18.84 -1.03
C TRP A 40 -2.14 19.97 -0.75
N ARG A 41 -1.57 20.57 -1.80
CA ARG A 41 -0.68 21.74 -1.67
C ARG A 41 -1.36 22.93 -1.04
N ALA A 42 -2.62 23.21 -1.40
CA ALA A 42 -3.37 24.29 -0.80
C ALA A 42 -3.56 24.11 0.70
N LEU A 43 -3.92 22.91 1.14
CA LEU A 43 -4.07 22.56 2.56
C LEU A 43 -2.75 22.62 3.34
N LEU A 44 -1.64 22.24 2.70
CA LEU A 44 -0.32 22.25 3.33
C LEU A 44 0.37 23.61 3.32
N SER A 45 -0.03 24.54 2.43
CA SER A 45 0.60 25.87 2.35
C SER A 45 0.53 26.64 3.66
N GLU A 46 -0.54 26.44 4.44
CA GLU A 46 -0.72 27.04 5.76
C GLU A 46 0.12 26.37 6.87
N SER A 47 0.66 25.15 6.60
CA SER A 47 1.42 24.36 7.56
C SER A 47 2.92 24.25 7.28
N GLY A 48 3.45 25.10 6.36
CA GLY A 48 4.87 25.15 6.03
C GLY A 48 5.29 24.26 4.87
N GLY A 49 4.34 23.67 4.13
CA GLY A 49 4.57 23.05 2.81
C GLY A 49 5.10 21.62 2.81
N SER A 50 5.61 21.08 3.92
CA SER A 50 6.01 19.69 4.01
C SER A 50 5.04 18.90 4.90
N PHE A 51 4.71 17.68 4.50
CA PHE A 51 3.85 16.79 5.25
C PHE A 51 4.54 15.43 5.43
N ASP A 52 4.56 14.96 6.66
CA ASP A 52 4.93 13.59 7.01
C ASP A 52 3.75 12.92 7.68
N ALA A 53 3.08 12.02 6.96
CA ALA A 53 1.86 11.36 7.42
C ALA A 53 2.05 10.62 8.76
N ILE A 54 3.20 9.96 8.94
CA ILE A 54 3.50 9.22 10.17
C ILE A 54 3.71 10.18 11.33
N ALA A 55 4.63 11.13 11.18
CA ALA A 55 4.94 12.11 12.22
C ALA A 55 3.69 12.93 12.59
N TYR A 56 2.87 13.26 11.60
CA TYR A 56 1.63 14.01 11.81
C TYR A 56 0.60 13.22 12.63
N LEU A 57 0.34 11.96 12.26
CA LEU A 57 -0.60 11.09 12.97
C LEU A 57 -0.17 10.83 14.41
N HIS A 58 1.11 10.63 14.63
CA HIS A 58 1.65 10.34 15.97
C HIS A 58 1.99 11.59 16.79
N GLY A 59 1.86 12.79 16.23
CA GLY A 59 2.24 14.04 16.89
C GLY A 59 3.72 14.08 17.25
N ALA A 60 4.57 13.59 16.35
CA ALA A 60 6.01 13.48 16.55
C ALA A 60 6.78 14.55 15.76
N GLY A 61 8.05 14.73 16.09
CA GLY A 61 8.95 15.64 15.36
C GLY A 61 8.42 17.08 15.33
N ALA A 62 8.31 17.67 14.15
CA ALA A 62 7.85 19.03 13.94
C ALA A 62 6.38 19.27 14.38
N TYR A 63 5.62 18.20 14.62
CA TYR A 63 4.19 18.29 14.99
C TYR A 63 3.93 18.11 16.50
N GLN A 64 4.96 17.98 17.33
CA GLN A 64 4.81 17.84 18.78
C GLN A 64 4.11 19.05 19.44
N SER A 65 4.39 20.25 18.95
CA SER A 65 3.79 21.50 19.45
C SER A 65 2.52 21.91 18.71
N CYS A 66 2.10 21.14 17.72
CA CYS A 66 0.90 21.47 16.95
C CYS A 66 -0.35 21.15 17.77
N ASP A 67 -1.27 22.10 17.80
CA ASP A 67 -2.57 21.91 18.45
C ASP A 67 -3.30 20.69 17.88
N ILE A 68 -3.80 19.85 18.77
CA ILE A 68 -4.49 18.61 18.43
C ILE A 68 -5.72 18.85 17.55
N LEU A 69 -6.49 19.91 17.82
CA LEU A 69 -7.69 20.24 17.06
C LEU A 69 -7.32 20.65 15.61
N ARG A 70 -6.24 21.42 15.46
CA ARG A 70 -5.72 21.81 14.15
C ARG A 70 -5.22 20.58 13.38
N ARG A 71 -4.55 19.66 14.06
CA ARG A 71 -4.13 18.38 13.46
C ARG A 71 -5.32 17.55 12.98
N HIS A 72 -6.36 17.43 13.81
CA HIS A 72 -7.58 16.73 13.43
C HIS A 72 -8.27 17.38 12.23
N ALA A 73 -8.38 18.70 12.21
CA ALA A 73 -9.02 19.43 11.12
C ALA A 73 -8.29 19.21 9.78
N LEU A 74 -6.95 19.36 9.75
CA LEU A 74 -6.18 19.13 8.53
C LEU A 74 -6.29 17.66 8.07
N LEU A 75 -6.21 16.69 8.99
CA LEU A 75 -6.34 15.28 8.64
C LEU A 75 -7.74 14.97 8.09
N ALA A 76 -8.78 15.58 8.64
CA ALA A 76 -10.15 15.43 8.13
C ALA A 76 -10.27 15.96 6.69
N GLU A 77 -9.69 17.13 6.38
CA GLU A 77 -9.69 17.71 5.03
C GLU A 77 -8.89 16.87 4.03
N LEU A 78 -7.68 16.40 4.42
CA LEU A 78 -6.88 15.50 3.58
C LEU A 78 -7.63 14.18 3.31
N SER A 79 -8.25 13.60 4.33
CA SER A 79 -9.04 12.37 4.21
C SER A 79 -10.28 12.57 3.34
N ALA A 80 -10.97 13.70 3.50
CA ALA A 80 -12.12 14.06 2.68
C ALA A 80 -11.72 14.26 1.20
N THR A 81 -10.55 14.84 0.95
CA THR A 81 -10.00 15.00 -0.40
C THR A 81 -9.78 13.64 -1.06
N LEU A 82 -9.16 12.68 -0.36
CA LEU A 82 -8.96 11.32 -0.87
C LEU A 82 -10.28 10.60 -1.13
N SER A 83 -11.22 10.69 -0.19
CA SER A 83 -12.52 9.99 -0.26
C SER A 83 -13.45 10.53 -1.36
N ARG A 84 -13.35 11.83 -1.69
CA ARG A 84 -14.14 12.47 -2.75
C ARG A 84 -13.50 12.38 -4.14
N SER A 85 -12.24 11.99 -4.19
CA SER A 85 -11.52 11.82 -5.45
C SER A 85 -11.94 10.54 -6.17
N THR A 86 -11.57 10.44 -7.45
CA THR A 86 -11.72 9.21 -8.24
C THR A 86 -10.54 8.26 -8.07
N LEU A 87 -9.68 8.48 -7.06
CA LEU A 87 -8.60 7.59 -6.72
C LEU A 87 -9.15 6.24 -6.25
N VAL A 88 -8.64 5.16 -6.82
CA VAL A 88 -9.00 3.79 -6.44
C VAL A 88 -8.00 3.30 -5.38
N PRO A 89 -8.42 3.08 -4.13
CA PRO A 89 -7.55 2.53 -3.12
C PRO A 89 -7.22 1.07 -3.44
N VAL A 90 -5.94 0.73 -3.36
CA VAL A 90 -5.41 -0.62 -3.57
C VAL A 90 -4.44 -0.97 -2.45
N GLY A 91 -4.40 -2.24 -2.07
CA GLY A 91 -3.44 -2.65 -1.05
C GLY A 91 -3.54 -4.12 -0.68
N ALA A 92 -2.51 -4.56 0.01
CA ALA A 92 -2.43 -5.85 0.67
C ALA A 92 -1.71 -5.71 2.01
N PHE A 93 -2.08 -6.53 2.97
CA PHE A 93 -1.36 -6.63 4.22
C PHE A 93 -1.32 -8.06 4.74
N VAL A 94 -0.32 -8.35 5.53
CA VAL A 94 -0.11 -9.66 6.14
C VAL A 94 0.17 -9.52 7.64
N VAL A 95 -0.44 -10.40 8.42
CA VAL A 95 -0.08 -10.59 9.83
C VAL A 95 1.20 -11.42 9.86
N ARG A 96 2.30 -10.85 10.35
CA ARG A 96 3.64 -11.48 10.31
C ARG A 96 3.67 -12.84 11.00
N GLU A 97 2.94 -12.99 12.09
CA GLU A 97 2.85 -14.25 12.82
C GLU A 97 2.30 -15.37 11.93
N HIS A 98 1.30 -15.11 11.10
CA HIS A 98 0.76 -16.12 10.19
C HIS A 98 1.77 -16.52 9.12
N PHE A 99 2.53 -15.57 8.59
CA PHE A 99 3.61 -15.87 7.64
C PHE A 99 4.74 -16.67 8.29
N SER A 100 5.14 -16.34 9.51
CA SER A 100 6.21 -17.04 10.23
C SER A 100 5.84 -18.48 10.61
N ARG A 101 4.54 -18.76 10.78
CA ARG A 101 4.00 -20.10 11.10
C ARG A 101 3.79 -21.00 9.88
N LEU A 102 4.10 -20.56 8.68
CA LEU A 102 4.05 -21.41 7.50
C LEU A 102 4.99 -22.60 7.65
N SER A 103 4.49 -23.78 7.26
CA SER A 103 5.31 -25.01 7.26
C SER A 103 6.50 -24.88 6.30
N PRO A 104 7.64 -25.55 6.56
CA PRO A 104 8.77 -25.52 5.65
C PRO A 104 8.43 -25.87 4.19
N PRO A 105 7.58 -26.90 3.90
CA PRO A 105 7.14 -27.17 2.54
C PRO A 105 6.34 -26.03 1.89
N ASP A 106 5.46 -25.37 2.65
CA ASP A 106 4.67 -24.25 2.13
C ASP A 106 5.55 -23.02 1.88
N ARG A 107 6.52 -22.78 2.77
CA ARG A 107 7.50 -21.72 2.58
C ARG A 107 8.37 -21.95 1.34
N ALA A 108 8.81 -23.20 1.10
CA ALA A 108 9.57 -23.55 -0.09
C ALA A 108 8.80 -23.26 -1.40
N VAL A 109 7.47 -23.42 -1.40
CA VAL A 109 6.62 -23.04 -2.54
C VAL A 109 6.67 -21.54 -2.79
N LEU A 110 6.56 -20.72 -1.74
CA LEU A 110 6.63 -19.26 -1.84
C LEU A 110 8.02 -18.79 -2.28
N THR A 111 9.08 -19.33 -1.66
CA THR A 111 10.48 -19.00 -2.00
C THR A 111 10.78 -19.27 -3.47
N ALA A 112 10.27 -20.35 -4.03
CA ALA A 112 10.48 -20.65 -5.45
C ALA A 112 9.72 -19.67 -6.37
N GLU A 113 8.75 -18.91 -5.85
CA GLU A 113 8.15 -17.78 -6.54
C GLU A 113 8.90 -16.45 -6.29
N GLY A 114 9.96 -16.47 -5.49
CA GLY A 114 10.70 -15.28 -5.09
C GLY A 114 10.10 -14.56 -3.87
N VAL A 115 9.23 -15.25 -3.12
CA VAL A 115 8.55 -14.69 -1.95
C VAL A 115 9.21 -15.25 -0.68
N ASP A 116 10.16 -14.51 -0.11
CA ASP A 116 10.92 -14.92 1.07
C ASP A 116 10.54 -14.16 2.34
N SER A 117 9.82 -13.06 2.19
CA SER A 117 9.43 -12.19 3.29
C SER A 117 7.93 -11.83 3.24
N PRO A 118 7.35 -11.37 4.36
CA PRO A 118 6.00 -10.81 4.38
C PRO A 118 5.79 -9.70 3.34
N LEU A 119 6.80 -8.89 3.14
CA LEU A 119 6.73 -7.77 2.19
C LEU A 119 6.78 -8.24 0.74
N ASP A 120 7.59 -9.25 0.41
CA ASP A 120 7.58 -9.87 -0.91
C ASP A 120 6.21 -10.47 -1.23
N LEU A 121 5.56 -11.09 -0.22
CA LEU A 121 4.24 -11.68 -0.37
C LEU A 121 3.19 -10.64 -0.77
N ILE A 122 3.11 -9.55 -0.02
CA ILE A 122 2.10 -8.52 -0.28
C ILE A 122 2.39 -7.77 -1.58
N PHE A 123 3.66 -7.60 -1.95
CA PHE A 123 4.05 -7.04 -3.24
C PHE A 123 3.63 -7.98 -4.37
N TYR A 124 3.95 -9.27 -4.24
CA TYR A 124 3.60 -10.30 -5.21
C TYR A 124 2.10 -10.30 -5.51
N ASP A 125 1.25 -10.39 -4.48
CA ASP A 125 -0.20 -10.43 -4.62
C ASP A 125 -0.78 -9.12 -5.17
N LEU A 126 -0.32 -7.98 -4.65
CA LEU A 126 -0.83 -6.69 -5.10
C LEU A 126 -0.52 -6.44 -6.57
N ILE A 127 0.70 -6.74 -7.02
CA ILE A 127 1.10 -6.61 -8.42
C ILE A 127 0.29 -7.56 -9.30
N GLU A 128 0.07 -8.82 -8.89
CA GLU A 128 -0.78 -9.76 -9.63
C GLU A 128 -2.19 -9.18 -9.84
N ARG A 129 -2.82 -8.66 -8.79
CA ARG A 129 -4.17 -8.07 -8.87
C ARG A 129 -4.21 -6.81 -9.76
N ILE A 130 -3.20 -5.96 -9.67
CA ILE A 130 -3.09 -4.77 -10.52
C ILE A 130 -2.94 -5.19 -11.99
N ILE A 131 -2.07 -6.15 -12.29
CA ILE A 131 -1.85 -6.65 -13.64
C ILE A 131 -3.14 -7.26 -14.22
N CYS A 132 -3.83 -8.11 -13.46
CA CYS A 132 -5.09 -8.71 -13.91
C CYS A 132 -6.12 -7.63 -14.27
N ARG A 133 -6.29 -6.65 -13.41
CA ARG A 133 -7.22 -5.54 -13.66
C ARG A 133 -6.86 -4.75 -14.91
N VAL A 134 -5.61 -4.33 -15.05
CA VAL A 134 -5.12 -3.56 -16.20
C VAL A 134 -5.28 -4.35 -17.50
N HIS A 135 -5.04 -5.67 -17.44
CA HIS A 135 -5.23 -6.56 -18.60
C HIS A 135 -6.71 -6.65 -19.03
N GLU A 136 -7.62 -6.82 -18.05
CA GLU A 136 -9.06 -6.91 -18.33
C GLU A 136 -9.61 -5.61 -18.91
N GLU A 137 -9.14 -4.46 -18.43
CA GLU A 137 -9.60 -3.14 -18.85
C GLU A 137 -8.82 -2.57 -20.06
N SER A 138 -7.79 -3.30 -20.55
CA SER A 138 -6.91 -2.87 -21.66
C SER A 138 -6.26 -1.50 -21.42
N GLU A 139 -5.96 -1.18 -20.18
CA GLU A 139 -5.35 0.07 -19.73
C GLU A 139 -3.82 -0.05 -19.67
N LYS A 140 -3.15 1.06 -19.43
CA LYS A 140 -1.70 1.10 -19.12
C LYS A 140 -1.51 1.61 -17.71
N ILE A 141 -0.52 1.08 -17.00
CA ILE A 141 -0.20 1.56 -15.65
C ILE A 141 1.30 1.77 -15.45
N SER A 142 1.64 2.88 -14.79
CA SER A 142 2.96 3.14 -14.24
C SER A 142 2.87 3.19 -12.72
N LEU A 143 3.79 2.54 -12.02
CA LEU A 143 3.80 2.45 -10.57
C LEU A 143 5.00 3.21 -10.00
N ALA A 144 4.75 3.97 -8.93
CA ALA A 144 5.79 4.56 -8.10
C ALA A 144 5.67 4.03 -6.67
N LEU A 145 6.78 3.53 -6.13
CA LEU A 145 6.88 3.07 -4.75
C LEU A 145 7.70 4.05 -3.92
N ASP A 146 7.36 4.17 -2.64
CA ASP A 146 8.20 4.88 -1.68
C ASP A 146 9.59 4.24 -1.62
N ARG A 147 10.61 5.09 -1.71
CA ARG A 147 12.01 4.68 -1.78
C ARG A 147 12.43 4.04 -0.47
N LYS A 148 12.66 2.75 -0.49
CA LYS A 148 13.31 2.01 0.58
C LYS A 148 14.77 1.71 0.22
N PRO A 149 15.57 1.14 1.15
CA PRO A 149 16.98 0.87 0.91
C PRO A 149 17.20 0.23 -0.47
N ARG A 150 18.27 0.61 -1.15
CA ARG A 150 18.59 0.18 -2.53
C ARG A 150 18.51 -1.32 -2.76
N SER A 151 18.73 -2.13 -1.73
CA SER A 151 18.63 -3.60 -1.78
C SER A 151 17.21 -4.11 -2.06
N ALA A 152 16.17 -3.40 -1.60
CA ALA A 152 14.79 -3.79 -1.82
C ALA A 152 14.31 -3.45 -3.24
N ALA A 153 14.81 -2.37 -3.84
CA ALA A 153 14.40 -1.95 -5.19
C ALA A 153 14.74 -3.00 -6.26
N GLY A 154 15.92 -3.60 -6.21
CA GLY A 154 16.32 -4.68 -7.13
C GLY A 154 15.36 -5.86 -7.06
N ARG A 155 15.03 -6.29 -5.83
CA ARG A 155 14.11 -7.41 -5.61
C ARG A 155 12.69 -7.14 -6.10
N TYR A 156 12.16 -5.95 -5.88
CA TYR A 156 10.83 -5.60 -6.41
C TYR A 156 10.80 -5.53 -7.94
N ASN A 157 11.87 -5.05 -8.56
CA ASN A 157 12.00 -5.10 -10.01
C ASN A 157 12.03 -6.55 -10.53
N GLU A 158 12.71 -7.47 -9.85
CA GLU A 158 12.75 -8.88 -10.21
C GLU A 158 11.37 -9.53 -10.12
N LEU A 159 10.65 -9.32 -8.99
CA LEU A 159 9.29 -9.83 -8.81
C LEU A 159 8.33 -9.24 -9.85
N PHE A 160 8.42 -7.95 -10.12
CA PHE A 160 7.62 -7.25 -11.11
C PHE A 160 7.84 -7.83 -12.51
N ASN A 161 9.09 -7.97 -12.94
CA ASN A 161 9.43 -8.54 -14.23
C ASN A 161 9.00 -10.01 -14.35
N LYS A 162 9.09 -10.79 -13.27
CA LYS A 162 8.61 -12.18 -13.24
C LYS A 162 7.10 -12.25 -13.50
N HIS A 163 6.31 -11.34 -12.90
CA HIS A 163 4.88 -11.26 -13.16
C HIS A 163 4.59 -10.88 -14.63
N LEU A 164 5.27 -9.88 -15.16
CA LEU A 164 5.09 -9.47 -16.55
C LEU A 164 5.35 -10.64 -17.53
N GLY A 165 6.42 -11.39 -17.29
CA GLY A 165 6.75 -12.58 -18.10
C GLY A 165 5.68 -13.68 -18.01
N ARG A 166 5.11 -13.90 -16.82
CA ARG A 166 4.08 -14.95 -16.61
C ARG A 166 2.79 -14.68 -17.38
N TYR A 167 2.37 -13.43 -17.46
CA TYR A 167 1.13 -13.06 -18.15
C TYR A 167 1.34 -12.73 -19.63
N HIS A 168 2.57 -12.91 -20.16
CA HIS A 168 2.94 -12.53 -21.53
C HIS A 168 2.51 -11.10 -21.89
N LEU A 169 2.39 -10.26 -20.87
CA LEU A 169 2.01 -8.87 -21.07
C LEU A 169 3.19 -8.13 -21.67
N GLY A 170 2.98 -7.68 -22.89
CA GLY A 170 3.97 -6.85 -23.54
C GLY A 170 4.19 -5.55 -22.78
N PRO A 171 5.31 -4.85 -23.02
CA PRO A 171 5.61 -3.56 -22.42
C PRO A 171 4.56 -2.47 -22.70
N HIS A 172 3.51 -2.81 -23.46
CA HIS A 172 2.45 -1.89 -23.83
C HIS A 172 1.41 -1.68 -22.72
N LEU A 173 1.25 -2.63 -21.78
CA LEU A 173 0.24 -2.53 -20.70
C LEU A 173 0.86 -2.07 -19.38
N MET A 174 2.14 -2.33 -19.17
CA MET A 174 2.84 -1.90 -17.97
C MET A 174 3.93 -0.90 -18.35
N GLY A 175 3.84 0.28 -17.72
CA GLY A 175 4.90 1.28 -17.74
C GLY A 175 6.04 0.90 -16.80
N ALA A 176 6.73 1.90 -16.27
CA ALA A 176 7.85 1.71 -15.36
C ALA A 176 7.39 1.42 -13.92
N LEU A 177 8.15 0.59 -13.22
CA LEU A 177 8.18 0.59 -11.76
C LEU A 177 9.27 1.57 -11.32
N ALA A 178 8.88 2.68 -10.71
CA ALA A 178 9.77 3.73 -10.22
C ALA A 178 9.85 3.72 -8.70
N PHE A 179 10.92 4.31 -8.16
CA PHE A 179 11.09 4.51 -6.73
C PHE A 179 11.32 5.99 -6.47
N ALA A 180 10.50 6.59 -5.61
CA ALA A 180 10.56 8.00 -5.28
C ALA A 180 10.58 8.21 -3.76
N ASP A 181 11.03 9.38 -3.32
CA ASP A 181 11.01 9.77 -1.91
C ASP A 181 9.63 10.35 -1.57
N ALA A 182 8.99 9.74 -0.58
CA ALA A 182 7.67 10.20 -0.12
C ALA A 182 7.70 11.64 0.43
N HIS A 183 8.80 12.11 1.03
CA HIS A 183 8.89 13.48 1.54
C HIS A 183 8.75 14.54 0.44
N GLY A 184 9.19 14.25 -0.78
CA GLY A 184 9.08 15.16 -1.93
C GLY A 184 7.87 14.91 -2.83
N CYS A 185 7.00 13.96 -2.49
CA CYS A 185 5.92 13.51 -3.37
C CYS A 185 4.58 13.39 -2.62
N ASN A 186 3.68 14.36 -2.85
CA ASN A 186 2.37 14.39 -2.20
C ASN A 186 1.53 13.12 -2.47
N HIS A 187 1.65 12.53 -3.65
CA HIS A 187 0.95 11.30 -4.01
C HIS A 187 1.40 10.12 -3.13
N LEU A 188 2.70 10.01 -2.86
CA LEU A 188 3.22 9.01 -1.92
C LEU A 188 2.87 9.33 -0.46
N GLN A 189 2.73 10.62 -0.09
CA GLN A 189 2.22 11.00 1.23
C GLN A 189 0.75 10.59 1.42
N ALA A 190 -0.07 10.72 0.37
CA ALA A 190 -1.45 10.23 0.38
C ALA A 190 -1.49 8.70 0.56
N ALA A 191 -0.65 7.97 -0.17
CA ALA A 191 -0.50 6.53 -0.01
C ALA A 191 -0.04 6.15 1.41
N LYS A 192 0.90 6.91 1.98
CA LYS A 192 1.43 6.70 3.33
C LYS A 192 0.37 6.92 4.40
N LEU A 193 -0.47 7.94 4.22
CA LEU A 193 -1.62 8.17 5.09
C LEU A 193 -2.60 7.00 5.10
N LEU A 194 -2.89 6.42 3.93
CA LEU A 194 -3.69 5.19 3.83
C LEU A 194 -3.03 4.01 4.54
N GLY A 195 -1.72 3.82 4.38
CA GLY A 195 -0.97 2.76 5.03
C GLY A 195 -1.03 2.81 6.55
N GLU A 196 -0.88 3.99 7.11
CA GLU A 196 -1.02 4.20 8.56
C GLU A 196 -2.46 3.95 9.03
N ALA A 197 -3.46 4.34 8.24
CA ALA A 197 -4.86 4.05 8.56
C ALA A 197 -5.13 2.54 8.60
N VAL A 198 -4.58 1.76 7.67
CA VAL A 198 -4.66 0.29 7.68
C VAL A 198 -4.04 -0.29 8.95
N LEU A 199 -2.84 0.17 9.33
CA LEU A 199 -2.17 -0.29 10.56
C LEU A 199 -2.96 0.04 11.82
N LEU A 200 -3.49 1.25 11.94
CA LEU A 200 -4.26 1.69 13.10
C LEU A 200 -5.60 0.94 13.19
N THR A 201 -6.26 0.71 12.06
CA THR A 201 -7.50 -0.08 12.00
C THR A 201 -7.27 -1.52 12.48
N GLU A 202 -6.14 -2.15 12.12
CA GLU A 202 -5.85 -3.50 12.59
C GLU A 202 -5.44 -3.55 14.07
N LYS A 203 -4.67 -2.56 14.52
CA LYS A 203 -4.33 -2.44 15.95
C LYS A 203 -5.58 -2.30 16.83
N SER A 204 -6.56 -1.52 16.41
CA SER A 204 -7.82 -1.35 17.14
C SER A 204 -8.64 -2.63 17.26
N LYS A 205 -8.55 -3.53 16.29
CA LYS A 205 -9.20 -4.86 16.33
C LYS A 205 -8.49 -5.85 17.26
N SER A 206 -7.17 -5.67 17.44
CA SER A 206 -6.32 -6.61 18.18
C SER A 206 -6.16 -6.26 19.68
N SER A 207 -6.51 -5.06 20.09
CA SER A 207 -6.34 -4.58 21.47
C SER A 207 -7.59 -3.84 21.93
N PRO A 208 -8.08 -4.09 23.17
CA PRO A 208 -9.14 -3.26 23.75
C PRO A 208 -8.66 -1.81 23.83
N PRO A 209 -9.54 -0.82 23.65
CA PRO A 209 -9.18 0.58 23.70
C PRO A 209 -8.53 0.90 25.05
N LYS A 210 -7.22 1.11 25.05
CA LYS A 210 -6.55 1.74 26.18
C LYS A 210 -7.01 3.19 26.22
N ALA A 211 -7.36 3.67 27.41
CA ALA A 211 -7.84 5.03 27.65
C ALA A 211 -6.79 6.15 27.38
N ASP A 212 -5.64 5.82 26.84
CA ASP A 212 -4.69 6.80 26.35
C ASP A 212 -5.21 7.38 25.04
N ILE A 213 -5.22 8.70 24.96
CA ILE A 213 -5.69 9.58 23.89
C ILE A 213 -5.51 8.90 22.53
N SER A 214 -6.48 8.07 22.15
CA SER A 214 -6.50 7.45 20.84
C SER A 214 -6.81 8.58 19.86
N PHE A 215 -5.85 8.87 19.01
CA PHE A 215 -6.08 9.76 17.89
C PHE A 215 -7.13 9.09 16.99
N ASP A 216 -8.38 9.54 17.08
CA ASP A 216 -9.45 8.98 16.27
C ASP A 216 -9.22 9.34 14.80
N LEU A 217 -9.04 8.31 14.00
CA LEU A 217 -8.95 8.50 12.56
C LEU A 217 -10.25 9.10 12.03
N PRO A 218 -10.19 10.08 11.11
CA PRO A 218 -11.37 10.53 10.39
C PRO A 218 -12.12 9.35 9.77
N SER A 219 -13.45 9.37 9.86
CA SER A 219 -14.30 8.26 9.39
C SER A 219 -14.03 7.87 7.93
N ASN A 220 -13.76 8.86 7.07
CA ASN A 220 -13.42 8.62 5.66
C ASN A 220 -12.11 7.83 5.51
N LEU A 221 -11.10 8.15 6.32
CA LEU A 221 -9.82 7.46 6.27
C LEU A 221 -9.94 6.05 6.86
N GLN A 222 -10.73 5.89 7.91
CA GLN A 222 -11.06 4.58 8.47
C GLN A 222 -11.78 3.69 7.43
N GLN A 223 -12.76 4.23 6.70
CA GLN A 223 -13.46 3.50 5.64
C GLN A 223 -12.52 3.05 4.51
N LEU A 224 -11.56 3.91 4.10
CA LEU A 224 -10.53 3.53 3.13
C LEU A 224 -9.64 2.40 3.66
N GLY A 225 -9.23 2.46 4.92
CA GLY A 225 -8.49 1.39 5.60
C GLY A 225 -9.28 0.07 5.63
N GLU A 226 -10.55 0.12 5.97
CA GLU A 226 -11.44 -1.06 5.98
C GLU A 226 -11.65 -1.66 4.58
N GLN A 227 -11.66 -0.83 3.54
CA GLN A 227 -11.72 -1.30 2.16
C GLN A 227 -10.49 -2.14 1.81
N ILE A 228 -9.29 -1.70 2.18
CA ILE A 228 -8.07 -2.48 2.00
C ILE A 228 -8.14 -3.78 2.81
N HIS A 229 -8.66 -3.74 4.04
CA HIS A 229 -8.86 -4.94 4.87
C HIS A 229 -9.71 -6.00 4.19
N ARG A 230 -10.76 -5.60 3.48
CA ARG A 230 -11.64 -6.54 2.77
C ARG A 230 -11.02 -7.12 1.50
N GLN A 231 -10.14 -6.36 0.86
CA GLN A 231 -9.59 -6.71 -0.46
C GLN A 231 -8.28 -7.51 -0.40
N GLY A 232 -7.45 -7.29 0.60
CA GLY A 232 -6.06 -7.73 0.56
C GLY A 232 -5.49 -8.24 1.89
N ARG A 233 -6.31 -8.87 2.74
CA ARG A 233 -5.84 -9.45 4.01
C ARG A 233 -5.26 -10.84 3.80
N PHE A 234 -4.00 -11.04 4.20
CA PHE A 234 -3.39 -12.36 4.33
C PHE A 234 -3.38 -12.82 5.78
N ASP A 235 -4.40 -13.56 6.14
CA ASP A 235 -4.43 -14.39 7.35
C ASP A 235 -3.96 -15.82 7.05
N ALA A 236 -4.04 -16.70 8.05
CA ALA A 236 -3.60 -18.08 7.91
C ALA A 236 -4.38 -18.86 6.83
N VAL A 237 -5.64 -18.49 6.58
CA VAL A 237 -6.50 -19.15 5.58
C VAL A 237 -6.10 -18.73 4.18
N GLU A 238 -5.96 -17.42 3.94
CA GLU A 238 -5.58 -16.88 2.64
C GLU A 238 -4.15 -17.29 2.24
N LEU A 239 -3.23 -17.36 3.20
CA LEU A 239 -1.88 -17.88 2.95
C LEU A 239 -1.91 -19.34 2.46
N LYS A 240 -2.73 -20.21 3.08
CA LYS A 240 -2.89 -21.60 2.63
C LYS A 240 -3.52 -21.68 1.24
N ARG A 241 -4.49 -20.83 0.95
CA ARG A 241 -5.11 -20.75 -0.40
C ARG A 241 -4.11 -20.35 -1.46
N LEU A 242 -3.29 -19.33 -1.21
CA LEU A 242 -2.26 -18.91 -2.13
C LEU A 242 -1.24 -20.02 -2.39
N VAL A 243 -0.74 -20.67 -1.34
CA VAL A 243 0.19 -21.80 -1.48
C VAL A 243 -0.42 -22.94 -2.28
N ALA A 244 -1.69 -23.28 -2.05
CA ALA A 244 -2.40 -24.30 -2.81
C ALA A 244 -2.53 -23.92 -4.30
N LYS A 245 -2.88 -22.66 -4.60
CA LYS A 245 -2.93 -22.13 -5.98
C LYS A 245 -1.58 -22.28 -6.67
N LEU A 246 -0.49 -21.89 -6.02
CA LEU A 246 0.86 -21.99 -6.57
C LEU A 246 1.32 -23.44 -6.82
N LYS A 247 0.99 -24.37 -5.92
CA LYS A 247 1.25 -25.80 -6.10
C LYS A 247 0.52 -26.35 -7.34
N ASN A 248 -0.72 -25.93 -7.57
CA ASN A 248 -1.50 -26.39 -8.73
C ASN A 248 -0.94 -25.83 -10.05
N VAL A 249 -0.55 -24.56 -10.09
CA VAL A 249 0.06 -23.96 -11.28
C VAL A 249 1.33 -24.69 -11.69
N ARG A 250 2.18 -25.07 -10.72
CA ARG A 250 3.41 -25.83 -11.02
C ARG A 250 3.13 -27.20 -11.61
N ARG A 251 2.17 -27.95 -11.05
CA ARG A 251 1.80 -29.28 -11.56
C ARG A 251 1.27 -29.26 -12.99
N GLN A 252 0.74 -28.12 -13.43
CA GLN A 252 0.25 -27.97 -14.81
C GLN A 252 1.36 -27.56 -15.78
N SER A 253 2.50 -27.12 -15.26
CA SER A 253 3.66 -26.67 -16.05
C SER A 253 4.76 -27.73 -16.21
N GLU A 254 4.66 -28.83 -15.43
CA GLU A 254 5.47 -30.05 -15.52
C GLU A 254 4.82 -31.07 -16.46
#